data_3d4f83056e18042c9bf745736bc0773f
#
_entry.id   3d4f83056e18042c9bf745736bc0773f
#
_cell.length_a   1.000
_cell.length_b   1.000
_cell.length_c   1.000
_cell.angle_alpha   90.00
_cell.angle_beta   90.00
_cell.angle_gamma   90.00
#
_symmetry.space_group_name_H-M   'P 1'
#
loop_
_entity.id
_entity.type
_entity.pdbx_description
1 polymer ?
#
loop_
_entity_poly.entity_id
_entity_poly.type
_entity_poly.pdbx_seq_one_letter_code
_entity_poly.pdbx_strand_id
1 'polypeptide(L)'
;MDFKSMMASRKNRIGKVQEQLEKESNKGSFEDTRFWKLQHQDGNGSAIIRFLPETNGEDILWAKYYRHEFKGQNGWLMDNCPTSLSGQKCPICEANSALWSEGGDDNEKLARERKRKLKYISNVLIVKDAANPENEGKVFLYQYGKMIHDMIESKISPPEPEFKGEAQKEPVDVFDFLEGCNFRLRMKKKGGGYPTYESSEFDSPSQIAETDEEIEEIWNSQHSLTEFVSVDNFKSYEELSERFQKVLGVTQTPRPSQVTIDSNEESSDDYEEVIQPKSKRVTKPAPKKIEEDVDDEMAFFNKLAEE
;
A
#
# COMPACT_ATOMS: atom_id res chain seq x y z
N MET A 1 33.12 32.33 -21.88
CA MET A 1 33.46 32.66 -20.48
C MET A 1 34.87 33.14 -20.46
N ASP A 2 35.10 34.37 -19.97
CA ASP A 2 36.43 34.95 -19.86
C ASP A 2 37.16 34.39 -18.62
N PHE A 3 38.49 34.18 -18.72
CA PHE A 3 39.36 33.67 -17.64
C PHE A 3 39.21 34.42 -16.32
N LYS A 4 38.99 35.72 -16.39
CA LYS A 4 38.77 36.59 -15.24
C LYS A 4 37.47 36.29 -14.48
N SER A 5 36.42 35.93 -15.21
CA SER A 5 35.13 35.50 -14.68
C SER A 5 35.23 34.10 -14.04
N MET A 6 36.03 33.19 -14.63
CA MET A 6 36.31 31.89 -14.06
C MET A 6 37.07 31.98 -12.74
N MET A 7 38.04 32.87 -12.63
CA MET A 7 38.82 33.09 -11.42
C MET A 7 37.99 33.74 -10.30
N ALA A 8 37.05 34.64 -10.63
CA ALA A 8 36.13 35.22 -9.65
C ALA A 8 35.13 34.20 -9.08
N SER A 9 34.71 33.19 -9.88
CA SER A 9 33.80 32.12 -9.45
C SER A 9 34.47 31.01 -8.60
N ARG A 10 35.81 31.06 -8.45
CA ARG A 10 36.62 30.05 -7.73
C ARG A 10 36.22 29.88 -6.26
N LYS A 11 35.79 30.93 -5.58
CA LYS A 11 35.33 30.87 -4.18
C LYS A 11 34.01 30.10 -4.03
N ASN A 12 33.13 30.14 -5.04
CA ASN A 12 31.86 29.42 -5.02
C ASN A 12 31.97 27.98 -5.55
N ARG A 13 33.14 27.60 -6.09
CA ARG A 13 33.34 26.28 -6.67
C ARG A 13 33.39 25.18 -5.62
N ILE A 14 33.96 25.44 -4.44
CA ILE A 14 34.06 24.51 -3.33
C ILE A 14 32.65 24.14 -2.83
N GLY A 15 31.77 25.15 -2.66
CA GLY A 15 30.38 24.89 -2.27
C GLY A 15 29.61 24.03 -3.30
N LYS A 16 29.80 24.32 -4.60
CA LYS A 16 29.21 23.53 -5.66
C LYS A 16 29.76 22.09 -5.75
N VAL A 17 31.06 21.91 -5.50
CA VAL A 17 31.71 20.60 -5.45
C VAL A 17 31.27 19.84 -4.21
N GLN A 18 31.11 20.48 -3.06
CA GLN A 18 30.55 19.87 -1.86
C GLN A 18 29.10 19.44 -2.06
N GLU A 19 28.26 20.30 -2.64
CA GLU A 19 26.89 19.96 -2.99
C GLU A 19 26.80 18.80 -4.00
N GLN A 20 27.74 18.74 -4.95
CA GLN A 20 27.80 17.63 -5.92
C GLN A 20 28.31 16.33 -5.26
N LEU A 21 29.27 16.41 -4.35
CA LEU A 21 29.74 15.26 -3.56
C LEU A 21 28.69 14.76 -2.58
N GLU A 22 27.91 15.65 -1.97
CA GLU A 22 26.75 15.26 -1.16
C GLU A 22 25.66 14.57 -2.01
N LYS A 23 25.38 15.09 -3.20
CA LYS A 23 24.48 14.44 -4.16
C LYS A 23 25.01 13.09 -4.64
N GLU A 24 26.33 12.94 -4.78
CA GLU A 24 26.96 11.65 -5.17
C GLU A 24 27.08 10.66 -4.00
N SER A 25 27.33 11.14 -2.77
CA SER A 25 27.36 10.29 -1.57
C SER A 25 25.97 9.80 -1.17
N ASN A 26 24.94 10.61 -1.43
CA ASN A 26 23.52 10.22 -1.26
C ASN A 26 23.00 9.28 -2.35
N LYS A 27 23.78 8.91 -3.37
CA LYS A 27 23.42 7.91 -4.39
C LYS A 27 23.13 6.52 -3.84
N GLY A 28 23.30 6.28 -2.55
CA GLY A 28 22.97 5.02 -1.87
C GLY A 28 21.52 4.91 -1.36
N SER A 29 20.78 5.99 -1.28
CA SER A 29 19.37 6.02 -0.86
C SER A 29 18.69 7.22 -1.51
N PHE A 30 18.24 7.05 -2.75
CA PHE A 30 17.31 8.01 -3.35
C PHE A 30 15.95 7.87 -2.64
N GLU A 31 15.83 8.42 -1.43
CA GLU A 31 14.52 8.75 -0.92
C GLU A 31 14.02 9.98 -1.67
N ASP A 32 12.96 9.77 -2.43
CA ASP A 32 12.27 10.87 -3.07
C ASP A 32 11.67 11.76 -1.98
N THR A 33 12.22 12.97 -1.83
CA THR A 33 11.83 13.91 -0.77
C THR A 33 10.40 14.43 -0.89
N ARG A 34 9.74 14.16 -2.03
CA ARG A 34 8.33 14.48 -2.22
C ARG A 34 7.42 13.55 -1.42
N PHE A 35 7.93 12.36 -1.01
CA PHE A 35 7.15 11.42 -0.23
C PHE A 35 7.23 11.71 1.26
N TRP A 36 6.05 11.88 1.85
CA TRP A 36 5.92 11.88 3.30
C TRP A 36 5.70 10.46 3.82
N LYS A 37 6.33 10.15 4.95
CA LYS A 37 6.18 8.89 5.67
C LYS A 37 5.83 9.18 7.11
N LEU A 38 4.79 8.51 7.61
CA LEU A 38 4.44 8.59 9.02
C LEU A 38 5.61 8.11 9.88
N GLN A 39 6.15 9.00 10.69
CA GLN A 39 7.16 8.64 11.69
C GLN A 39 6.48 7.92 12.85
N HIS A 40 7.14 6.89 13.35
CA HIS A 40 6.60 6.08 14.43
C HIS A 40 7.66 5.72 15.46
N GLN A 41 7.27 5.61 16.71
CA GLN A 41 8.09 5.07 17.79
C GLN A 41 7.50 3.74 18.25
N ASP A 42 8.32 2.67 18.22
CA ASP A 42 7.91 1.31 18.60
C ASP A 42 6.66 0.80 17.86
N GLY A 43 6.48 1.23 16.60
CA GLY A 43 5.35 0.85 15.78
C GLY A 43 4.05 1.62 16.07
N ASN A 44 4.12 2.69 16.86
CA ASN A 44 3.00 3.59 17.11
C ASN A 44 3.31 4.97 16.55
N GLY A 45 2.41 5.49 15.72
CA GLY A 45 2.53 6.80 15.10
C GLY A 45 1.16 7.39 14.80
N SER A 46 1.07 8.72 14.77
CA SER A 46 -0.15 9.40 14.42
C SER A 46 0.14 10.73 13.72
N ALA A 47 -0.72 11.06 12.77
CA ALA A 47 -0.72 12.34 12.08
C ALA A 47 -2.15 12.68 11.63
N ILE A 48 -2.40 13.92 11.26
CA ILE A 48 -3.62 14.33 10.60
C ILE A 48 -3.23 14.80 9.21
N ILE A 49 -3.80 14.17 8.19
CA ILE A 49 -3.56 14.52 6.79
C ILE A 49 -4.88 14.83 6.11
N ARG A 50 -4.84 15.54 5.00
CA ARG A 50 -5.97 15.79 4.12
C ARG A 50 -5.63 15.31 2.72
N PHE A 51 -6.43 14.41 2.16
CA PHE A 51 -6.32 14.01 0.76
C PHE A 51 -6.72 15.18 -0.14
N LEU A 52 -6.04 15.33 -1.26
CA LEU A 52 -6.24 16.44 -2.20
C LEU A 52 -6.84 15.91 -3.50
N PRO A 53 -7.63 16.74 -4.22
CA PRO A 53 -8.20 16.38 -5.50
C PRO A 53 -7.11 16.22 -6.58
N GLU A 54 -7.55 16.02 -7.81
CA GLU A 54 -6.66 15.89 -8.96
C GLU A 54 -5.78 17.12 -9.16
N THR A 55 -4.55 16.86 -9.58
CA THR A 55 -3.58 17.91 -9.92
C THR A 55 -3.95 18.56 -11.25
N ASN A 56 -3.60 19.82 -11.42
CA ASN A 56 -3.87 20.56 -12.66
C ASN A 56 -3.33 19.82 -13.88
N GLY A 57 -4.25 19.47 -14.80
CA GLY A 57 -3.96 18.73 -16.03
C GLY A 57 -3.95 17.21 -15.92
N GLU A 58 -4.29 16.65 -14.76
CA GLU A 58 -4.45 15.22 -14.53
C GLU A 58 -5.88 14.92 -14.07
N ASP A 59 -6.42 13.74 -14.47
CA ASP A 59 -7.79 13.31 -14.12
C ASP A 59 -7.75 12.14 -13.12
N ILE A 60 -6.71 12.06 -12.26
CA ILE A 60 -6.56 10.98 -11.30
C ILE A 60 -6.38 11.49 -9.87
N LEU A 61 -7.15 10.91 -8.95
CA LEU A 61 -7.09 11.20 -7.50
C LEU A 61 -5.99 10.40 -6.81
N TRP A 62 -5.64 9.25 -7.37
CA TRP A 62 -4.56 8.39 -6.91
C TRP A 62 -3.91 7.61 -8.06
N ALA A 63 -2.61 7.38 -7.95
CA ALA A 63 -1.89 6.41 -8.77
C ALA A 63 -2.02 5.02 -8.13
N LYS A 64 -2.53 4.02 -8.87
CA LYS A 64 -2.71 2.64 -8.42
C LYS A 64 -1.75 1.73 -9.18
N TYR A 65 -0.91 0.99 -8.47
CA TYR A 65 0.00 0.04 -9.08
C TYR A 65 0.35 -1.11 -8.14
N TYR A 66 0.87 -2.20 -8.71
CA TYR A 66 1.40 -3.32 -7.95
C TYR A 66 2.92 -3.24 -7.85
N ARG A 67 3.47 -3.73 -6.74
CA ARG A 67 4.90 -3.80 -6.48
C ARG A 67 5.27 -5.13 -5.86
N HIS A 68 6.40 -5.71 -6.32
CA HIS A 68 7.02 -6.85 -5.65
C HIS A 68 8.03 -6.36 -4.62
N GLU A 69 7.90 -6.84 -3.39
CA GLU A 69 8.76 -6.48 -2.26
C GLU A 69 9.07 -7.75 -1.47
N PHE A 70 10.23 -8.35 -1.71
CA PHE A 70 10.66 -9.55 -0.97
C PHE A 70 12.18 -9.66 -0.92
N LYS A 71 12.68 -10.45 0.04
CA LYS A 71 14.09 -10.73 0.22
C LYS A 71 14.45 -12.07 -0.41
N GLY A 72 15.37 -12.09 -1.36
CA GLY A 72 16.00 -13.30 -1.88
C GLY A 72 17.34 -13.57 -1.24
N GLN A 73 18.08 -14.56 -1.75
CA GLN A 73 19.40 -14.94 -1.25
C GLN A 73 20.44 -13.80 -1.40
N ASN A 74 20.38 -13.08 -2.52
CA ASN A 74 21.34 -12.03 -2.86
C ASN A 74 20.78 -10.60 -2.64
N GLY A 75 19.83 -10.41 -1.73
CA GLY A 75 19.32 -9.11 -1.36
C GLY A 75 17.83 -8.92 -1.57
N TRP A 76 17.39 -7.64 -1.55
CA TRP A 76 16.00 -7.28 -1.72
C TRP A 76 15.65 -7.06 -3.20
N LEU A 77 14.48 -7.54 -3.60
CA LEU A 77 13.80 -7.14 -4.81
C LEU A 77 12.67 -6.16 -4.41
N MET A 78 12.72 -4.96 -4.96
CA MET A 78 11.73 -3.90 -4.73
C MET A 78 11.47 -3.21 -6.07
N ASP A 79 10.59 -3.81 -6.90
CA ASP A 79 10.31 -3.33 -8.25
C ASP A 79 8.81 -3.31 -8.54
N ASN A 80 8.38 -2.31 -9.33
CA ASN A 80 7.01 -2.21 -9.77
C ASN A 80 6.67 -3.38 -10.70
N CYS A 81 5.46 -3.90 -10.53
CA CYS A 81 4.98 -5.04 -11.30
C CYS A 81 4.41 -4.57 -12.64
N PRO A 82 4.94 -5.00 -13.79
CA PRO A 82 4.44 -4.58 -15.10
C PRO A 82 2.97 -4.92 -15.36
N THR A 83 2.39 -5.89 -14.63
CA THR A 83 0.95 -6.20 -14.75
C THR A 83 0.05 -5.08 -14.23
N SER A 84 0.60 -4.02 -13.64
CA SER A 84 -0.12 -2.78 -13.34
C SER A 84 -0.55 -2.05 -14.63
N LEU A 85 0.18 -2.27 -15.72
CA LEU A 85 -0.12 -1.76 -17.05
C LEU A 85 -0.92 -2.79 -17.82
N SER A 86 -1.93 -2.34 -18.57
CA SER A 86 -2.78 -3.23 -19.36
C SER A 86 -1.96 -4.06 -20.35
N GLY A 87 -2.20 -5.37 -20.38
CA GLY A 87 -1.57 -6.30 -21.33
C GLY A 87 -0.11 -6.66 -21.05
N GLN A 88 0.52 -6.11 -20.02
CA GLN A 88 1.92 -6.43 -19.69
C GLN A 88 2.03 -7.71 -18.85
N LYS A 89 3.11 -8.47 -19.10
CA LYS A 89 3.45 -9.68 -18.36
C LYS A 89 4.53 -9.39 -17.32
N CYS A 90 4.59 -10.22 -16.26
CA CYS A 90 5.58 -10.09 -15.21
C CYS A 90 6.22 -11.45 -14.92
N PRO A 91 7.56 -11.60 -15.04
CA PRO A 91 8.23 -12.87 -14.81
C PRO A 91 8.11 -13.38 -13.36
N ILE A 92 7.95 -12.47 -12.39
CA ILE A 92 7.76 -12.83 -10.98
C ILE A 92 6.35 -13.37 -10.74
N CYS A 93 5.32 -12.75 -11.34
CA CYS A 93 3.95 -13.25 -11.29
C CYS A 93 3.84 -14.64 -11.92
N GLU A 94 4.48 -14.85 -13.08
CA GLU A 94 4.50 -16.16 -13.76
C GLU A 94 5.18 -17.23 -12.90
N ALA A 95 6.35 -16.91 -12.32
CA ALA A 95 7.03 -17.81 -11.39
C ALA A 95 6.18 -18.15 -10.15
N ASN A 96 5.47 -17.16 -9.59
CA ASN A 96 4.56 -17.40 -8.47
C ASN A 96 3.37 -18.27 -8.86
N SER A 97 2.80 -18.08 -10.05
CA SER A 97 1.71 -18.95 -10.55
C SER A 97 2.17 -20.39 -10.71
N ALA A 98 3.42 -20.62 -11.16
CA ALA A 98 4.00 -21.96 -11.24
C ALA A 98 4.11 -22.60 -9.84
N LEU A 99 4.61 -21.87 -8.84
CA LEU A 99 4.69 -22.36 -7.45
C LEU A 99 3.33 -22.73 -6.88
N TRP A 100 2.30 -21.93 -7.14
CA TRP A 100 0.91 -22.27 -6.75
C TRP A 100 0.40 -23.52 -7.44
N SER A 101 0.69 -23.70 -8.74
CA SER A 101 0.26 -24.86 -9.53
C SER A 101 0.97 -26.15 -9.11
N GLU A 102 2.23 -26.07 -8.70
CA GLU A 102 2.99 -27.20 -8.17
C GLU A 102 2.48 -27.63 -6.78
N GLY A 103 1.92 -26.68 -6.01
CA GLY A 103 1.39 -26.91 -4.68
C GLY A 103 2.44 -27.27 -3.64
N GLY A 104 1.99 -27.60 -2.44
CA GLY A 104 2.84 -27.92 -1.29
C GLY A 104 3.11 -26.70 -0.41
N ASP A 105 3.20 -26.94 0.90
CA ASP A 105 3.28 -25.89 1.93
C ASP A 105 4.47 -24.94 1.72
N ASP A 106 5.61 -25.45 1.28
CA ASP A 106 6.82 -24.65 1.06
C ASP A 106 6.69 -23.75 -0.19
N ASN A 107 6.12 -24.28 -1.29
CA ASN A 107 5.88 -23.52 -2.51
C ASN A 107 4.83 -22.43 -2.29
N GLU A 108 3.74 -22.77 -1.60
CA GLU A 108 2.71 -21.79 -1.25
C GLU A 108 3.25 -20.67 -0.35
N LYS A 109 4.04 -21.02 0.65
CA LYS A 109 4.68 -20.02 1.52
C LYS A 109 5.57 -19.08 0.72
N LEU A 110 6.40 -19.65 -0.17
CA LEU A 110 7.30 -18.89 -1.03
C LEU A 110 6.52 -17.96 -1.99
N ALA A 111 5.43 -18.45 -2.57
CA ALA A 111 4.57 -17.68 -3.45
C ALA A 111 3.89 -16.51 -2.70
N ARG A 112 3.43 -16.74 -1.45
CA ARG A 112 2.89 -15.67 -0.60
C ARG A 112 3.92 -14.59 -0.27
N GLU A 113 5.16 -14.97 0.05
CA GLU A 113 6.26 -14.03 0.32
C GLU A 113 6.61 -13.16 -0.90
N ARG A 114 6.46 -13.71 -2.11
CA ARG A 114 6.77 -13.02 -3.38
C ARG A 114 5.57 -12.36 -4.04
N LYS A 115 4.37 -12.52 -3.46
CA LYS A 115 3.13 -11.92 -3.99
C LYS A 115 3.31 -10.42 -4.21
N ARG A 116 2.78 -9.92 -5.31
CA ARG A 116 2.71 -8.49 -5.58
C ARG A 116 1.80 -7.80 -4.55
N LYS A 117 2.21 -6.64 -4.08
CA LYS A 117 1.46 -5.80 -3.13
C LYS A 117 0.84 -4.64 -3.87
N LEU A 118 -0.43 -4.37 -3.60
CA LEU A 118 -1.14 -3.22 -4.15
C LEU A 118 -0.72 -1.96 -3.40
N LYS A 119 -0.37 -0.91 -4.14
CA LYS A 119 0.02 0.39 -3.63
C LYS A 119 -0.81 1.49 -4.28
N TYR A 120 -1.08 2.51 -3.51
CA TYR A 120 -1.72 3.74 -3.93
C TYR A 120 -0.83 4.92 -3.55
N ILE A 121 -0.84 5.97 -4.37
CA ILE A 121 -0.18 7.23 -4.09
C ILE A 121 -1.19 8.34 -4.33
N SER A 122 -1.35 9.24 -3.37
CA SER A 122 -2.15 10.45 -3.50
C SER A 122 -1.38 11.67 -3.00
N ASN A 123 -1.74 12.85 -3.46
CA ASN A 123 -1.33 14.09 -2.84
C ASN A 123 -2.05 14.26 -1.50
N VAL A 124 -1.32 14.67 -0.48
CA VAL A 124 -1.87 14.98 0.84
C VAL A 124 -1.29 16.28 1.40
N LEU A 125 -2.12 17.08 2.03
CA LEU A 125 -1.69 18.16 2.90
C LEU A 125 -1.44 17.59 4.30
N ILE A 126 -0.30 17.90 4.89
CA ILE A 126 -0.03 17.55 6.29
C ILE A 126 -0.68 18.61 7.18
N VAL A 127 -1.78 18.23 7.84
CA VAL A 127 -2.49 19.12 8.76
C VAL A 127 -1.81 19.15 10.12
N LYS A 128 -1.37 17.97 10.60
CA LYS A 128 -0.63 17.85 11.86
C LYS A 128 0.32 16.65 11.84
N ASP A 129 1.58 16.90 12.14
CA ASP A 129 2.62 15.88 12.28
C ASP A 129 3.40 16.14 13.57
N ALA A 130 3.04 15.44 14.66
CA ALA A 130 3.65 15.63 15.96
C ALA A 130 5.14 15.24 16.00
N ALA A 131 5.59 14.37 15.09
CA ALA A 131 6.97 13.94 14.98
C ALA A 131 7.83 14.96 14.22
N ASN A 132 7.25 15.58 13.17
CA ASN A 132 7.93 16.55 12.32
C ASN A 132 7.01 17.76 12.05
N PRO A 133 6.86 18.69 13.01
CA PRO A 133 5.98 19.85 12.87
C PRO A 133 6.33 20.76 11.68
N GLU A 134 7.57 20.69 11.17
CA GLU A 134 8.01 21.43 10.00
C GLU A 134 7.33 20.98 8.68
N ASN A 135 6.65 19.83 8.69
CA ASN A 135 5.87 19.35 7.55
C ASN A 135 4.46 19.93 7.53
N GLU A 136 3.98 20.47 8.64
CA GLU A 136 2.62 21.02 8.75
C GLU A 136 2.40 22.15 7.74
N GLY A 137 1.26 22.14 7.07
CA GLY A 137 0.91 23.07 6.00
C GLY A 137 1.54 22.79 4.64
N LYS A 138 2.34 21.72 4.49
CA LYS A 138 2.97 21.38 3.21
C LYS A 138 2.27 20.20 2.54
N VAL A 139 2.34 20.19 1.21
CA VAL A 139 1.83 19.12 0.35
C VAL A 139 2.92 18.11 0.05
N PHE A 140 2.57 16.83 0.17
CA PHE A 140 3.45 15.70 -0.11
C PHE A 140 2.71 14.59 -0.85
N LEU A 141 3.47 13.68 -1.46
CA LEU A 141 2.99 12.39 -1.92
C LEU A 141 2.92 11.43 -0.71
N TYR A 142 1.80 10.74 -0.57
CA TYR A 142 1.63 9.71 0.44
C TYR A 142 1.33 8.37 -0.22
N GLN A 143 2.19 7.37 0.07
CA GLN A 143 2.01 6.00 -0.40
C GLN A 143 1.31 5.18 0.68
N TYR A 144 0.22 4.50 0.31
CA TYR A 144 -0.58 3.67 1.22
C TYR A 144 -1.04 2.37 0.57
N GLY A 145 -1.54 1.45 1.38
CA GLY A 145 -2.06 0.15 0.96
C GLY A 145 -3.58 0.11 0.90
N LYS A 146 -4.11 -1.07 0.59
CA LYS A 146 -5.54 -1.34 0.44
C LYS A 146 -6.38 -0.92 1.66
N MET A 147 -5.91 -1.16 2.89
CA MET A 147 -6.67 -0.84 4.11
C MET A 147 -7.08 0.64 4.18
N ILE A 148 -6.15 1.55 3.88
CA ILE A 148 -6.45 2.99 3.86
C ILE A 148 -7.34 3.33 2.66
N HIS A 149 -7.11 2.67 1.51
CA HIS A 149 -7.95 2.87 0.34
C HIS A 149 -9.40 2.45 0.58
N ASP A 150 -9.63 1.31 1.24
CA ASP A 150 -10.97 0.84 1.61
C ASP A 150 -11.69 1.81 2.56
N MET A 151 -10.95 2.49 3.46
CA MET A 151 -11.51 3.54 4.31
C MET A 151 -11.94 4.76 3.49
N ILE A 152 -11.15 5.15 2.47
CA ILE A 152 -11.50 6.21 1.51
C ILE A 152 -12.77 5.81 0.75
N GLU A 153 -12.78 4.63 0.16
CA GLU A 153 -13.92 4.10 -0.59
C GLU A 153 -15.19 4.02 0.26
N SER A 154 -15.08 3.50 1.49
CA SER A 154 -16.21 3.42 2.44
C SER A 154 -16.74 4.78 2.87
N LYS A 155 -15.95 5.85 2.79
CA LYS A 155 -16.38 7.21 3.08
C LYS A 155 -17.07 7.86 1.90
N ILE A 156 -16.56 7.61 0.69
CA ILE A 156 -17.14 8.13 -0.57
C ILE A 156 -18.41 7.36 -0.94
N SER A 157 -18.40 6.03 -0.76
CA SER A 157 -19.53 5.15 -1.06
C SER A 157 -19.85 4.28 0.15
N PRO A 158 -20.55 4.83 1.16
CA PRO A 158 -20.87 4.08 2.37
C PRO A 158 -21.72 2.85 2.04
N PRO A 159 -21.44 1.69 2.66
CA PRO A 159 -22.26 0.50 2.48
C PRO A 159 -23.70 0.76 3.00
N GLU A 160 -24.66 0.02 2.43
CA GLU A 160 -26.03 0.05 2.93
C GLU A 160 -26.08 -0.42 4.40
N PRO A 161 -27.00 0.11 5.20
CA PRO A 161 -27.18 -0.31 6.58
C PRO A 161 -27.47 -1.81 6.68
N GLU A 162 -26.75 -2.53 7.53
CA GLU A 162 -26.98 -3.97 7.75
C GLU A 162 -28.29 -4.24 8.48
N PHE A 163 -28.74 -3.32 9.32
CA PHE A 163 -29.92 -3.50 10.14
C PHE A 163 -31.02 -2.48 9.79
N LYS A 164 -32.26 -2.98 9.77
CA LYS A 164 -33.44 -2.16 9.52
C LYS A 164 -33.63 -1.11 10.62
N GLY A 165 -33.52 0.17 10.25
CA GLY A 165 -33.63 1.31 11.17
C GLY A 165 -32.31 2.02 11.49
N GLU A 166 -31.18 1.53 11.03
CA GLU A 166 -29.95 2.29 11.01
C GLU A 166 -30.04 3.43 9.99
N ALA A 167 -29.46 4.58 10.36
CA ALA A 167 -29.39 5.71 9.45
C ALA A 167 -28.36 5.42 8.35
N GLN A 168 -28.75 5.64 7.08
CA GLN A 168 -27.82 5.64 5.97
C GLN A 168 -26.76 6.72 6.20
N LYS A 169 -25.47 6.34 6.07
CA LYS A 169 -24.40 7.34 6.08
C LYS A 169 -24.40 8.08 4.75
N GLU A 170 -24.24 9.39 4.80
CA GLU A 170 -24.16 10.20 3.60
C GLU A 170 -22.78 10.05 2.96
N PRO A 171 -22.69 9.90 1.61
CA PRO A 171 -21.44 9.95 0.87
C PRO A 171 -20.71 11.27 1.11
N VAL A 172 -19.39 11.21 1.28
CA VAL A 172 -18.56 12.42 1.42
C VAL A 172 -17.37 12.28 0.49
N ASP A 173 -17.16 13.26 -0.38
CA ASP A 173 -15.94 13.36 -1.18
C ASP A 173 -14.79 13.82 -0.26
N VAL A 174 -13.93 12.89 0.11
CA VAL A 174 -12.79 13.16 1.01
C VAL A 174 -11.70 14.02 0.37
N PHE A 175 -11.74 14.17 -0.96
CA PHE A 175 -10.78 14.95 -1.74
C PHE A 175 -11.21 16.41 -1.93
N ASP A 176 -12.47 16.74 -1.68
CA ASP A 176 -13.00 18.09 -1.85
C ASP A 176 -12.33 19.10 -0.90
N PHE A 177 -11.99 20.28 -1.41
CA PHE A 177 -11.35 21.33 -0.64
C PHE A 177 -12.26 21.97 0.43
N LEU A 178 -13.57 22.04 0.15
CA LEU A 178 -14.54 22.75 0.97
C LEU A 178 -15.33 21.81 1.89
N GLU A 179 -15.74 20.66 1.36
CA GLU A 179 -16.61 19.70 2.03
C GLU A 179 -15.94 18.35 2.33
N GLY A 180 -14.66 18.21 2.01
CA GLY A 180 -13.92 16.99 2.30
C GLY A 180 -13.55 16.87 3.79
N CYS A 181 -12.81 15.81 4.15
CA CYS A 181 -12.52 15.45 5.54
C CYS A 181 -11.03 15.29 5.82
N ASN A 182 -10.59 15.71 7.00
CA ASN A 182 -9.28 15.33 7.49
C ASN A 182 -9.26 13.84 7.84
N PHE A 183 -8.13 13.19 7.60
CA PHE A 183 -7.90 11.79 7.94
C PHE A 183 -6.93 11.69 9.11
N ARG A 184 -7.42 11.15 10.24
CA ARG A 184 -6.62 10.84 11.42
C ARG A 184 -5.91 9.53 11.21
N LEU A 185 -4.71 9.60 10.65
CA LEU A 185 -3.88 8.44 10.43
C LEU A 185 -3.27 7.97 11.75
N ARG A 186 -3.57 6.73 12.13
CA ARG A 186 -3.06 6.09 13.36
C ARG A 186 -2.47 4.74 13.03
N MET A 187 -1.16 4.63 13.18
CA MET A 187 -0.46 3.36 13.07
C MET A 187 -0.27 2.76 14.45
N LYS A 188 -0.60 1.49 14.61
CA LYS A 188 -0.37 0.71 15.84
C LYS A 188 0.31 -0.60 15.52
N LYS A 189 1.20 -1.04 16.40
CA LYS A 189 1.80 -2.36 16.31
C LYS A 189 0.80 -3.41 16.80
N LYS A 190 0.43 -4.36 15.94
CA LYS A 190 -0.40 -5.52 16.32
C LYS A 190 0.49 -6.65 16.85
N GLY A 191 -0.07 -7.53 17.67
CA GLY A 191 0.64 -8.71 18.18
C GLY A 191 1.21 -9.53 17.03
N GLY A 192 2.54 -9.69 16.96
CA GLY A 192 3.24 -10.28 15.80
C GLY A 192 4.16 -9.31 15.06
N GLY A 193 4.11 -8.01 15.39
CA GLY A 193 5.09 -7.02 14.93
C GLY A 193 4.73 -6.22 13.69
N TYR A 194 3.62 -6.50 13.02
CA TYR A 194 3.19 -5.74 11.84
C TYR A 194 2.36 -4.52 12.24
N PRO A 195 2.58 -3.35 11.60
CA PRO A 195 1.77 -2.17 11.82
C PRO A 195 0.36 -2.35 11.23
N THR A 196 -0.65 -1.84 11.91
CA THR A 196 -2.04 -1.76 11.43
C THR A 196 -2.54 -0.32 11.49
N TYR A 197 -3.45 0.01 10.60
CA TYR A 197 -4.10 1.33 10.49
C TYR A 197 -5.59 1.28 10.87
N GLU A 198 -6.08 0.16 11.42
CA GLU A 198 -7.49 -0.07 11.78
C GLU A 198 -8.12 1.01 12.67
N SER A 199 -7.29 1.74 13.43
CA SER A 199 -7.76 2.83 14.31
C SER A 199 -7.77 4.20 13.63
N SER A 200 -7.46 4.25 12.33
CA SER A 200 -7.54 5.48 11.56
C SER A 200 -9.00 5.79 11.20
N GLU A 201 -9.31 7.07 11.08
CA GLU A 201 -10.69 7.52 10.85
C GLU A 201 -10.72 8.87 10.13
N PHE A 202 -11.80 9.14 9.41
CA PHE A 202 -12.08 10.46 8.86
C PHE A 202 -12.83 11.32 9.87
N ASP A 203 -12.42 12.59 9.98
CA ASP A 203 -13.15 13.60 10.74
C ASP A 203 -14.47 13.98 10.03
N SER A 204 -15.23 14.86 10.66
CA SER A 204 -16.37 15.53 10.01
C SER A 204 -15.91 16.40 8.86
N PRO A 205 -16.75 16.62 7.84
CA PRO A 205 -16.46 17.55 6.74
C PRO A 205 -16.02 18.92 7.25
N SER A 206 -15.02 19.49 6.59
CA SER A 206 -14.49 20.81 6.92
C SER A 206 -13.75 21.41 5.74
N GLN A 207 -13.69 22.72 5.64
CA GLN A 207 -12.88 23.44 4.68
C GLN A 207 -11.38 23.23 4.98
N ILE A 208 -10.56 23.15 3.94
CA ILE A 208 -9.12 22.88 4.06
C ILE A 208 -8.32 24.10 4.50
N ALA A 209 -8.76 25.30 4.10
CA ALA A 209 -8.14 26.59 4.41
C ALA A 209 -9.20 27.68 4.54
N GLU A 210 -8.85 28.84 5.07
CA GLU A 210 -9.78 29.93 5.34
C GLU A 210 -10.07 30.78 4.11
N THR A 211 -9.12 30.88 3.17
CA THR A 211 -9.20 31.73 1.98
C THR A 211 -9.01 30.96 0.69
N ASP A 212 -9.55 31.49 -0.41
CA ASP A 212 -9.40 30.91 -1.75
C ASP A 212 -7.93 30.95 -2.21
N GLU A 213 -7.18 31.99 -1.80
CA GLU A 213 -5.77 32.14 -2.12
C GLU A 213 -4.94 31.01 -1.48
N GLU A 214 -5.22 30.64 -0.24
CA GLU A 214 -4.53 29.53 0.44
C GLU A 214 -4.90 28.18 -0.23
N ILE A 215 -6.14 28.02 -0.65
CA ILE A 215 -6.57 26.81 -1.40
C ILE A 215 -5.83 26.72 -2.74
N GLU A 216 -5.67 27.84 -3.45
CA GLU A 216 -4.94 27.90 -4.71
C GLU A 216 -3.44 27.57 -4.52
N GLU A 217 -2.80 28.05 -3.44
CA GLU A 217 -1.43 27.69 -3.09
C GLU A 217 -1.27 26.19 -2.82
N ILE A 218 -2.19 25.60 -2.07
CA ILE A 218 -2.22 24.14 -1.80
C ILE A 218 -2.37 23.38 -3.13
N TRP A 219 -3.32 23.77 -3.97
CA TRP A 219 -3.56 23.11 -5.26
C TRP A 219 -2.35 23.18 -6.19
N ASN A 220 -1.70 24.35 -6.28
CA ASN A 220 -0.50 24.55 -7.09
C ASN A 220 0.74 23.83 -6.54
N SER A 221 0.74 23.40 -5.28
CA SER A 221 1.85 22.67 -4.63
C SER A 221 1.80 21.16 -4.87
N GLN A 222 0.74 20.65 -5.51
CA GLN A 222 0.57 19.22 -5.75
C GLN A 222 1.61 18.67 -6.73
N HIS A 223 1.91 17.39 -6.58
CA HIS A 223 2.83 16.64 -7.43
C HIS A 223 2.06 15.83 -8.47
N SER A 224 2.67 15.60 -9.64
CA SER A 224 2.11 14.73 -10.66
C SER A 224 1.95 13.29 -10.13
N LEU A 225 0.79 12.69 -10.37
CA LEU A 225 0.50 11.29 -10.04
C LEU A 225 0.65 10.38 -11.26
N THR A 226 0.46 10.91 -12.47
CA THR A 226 0.55 10.15 -13.72
C THR A 226 1.94 9.58 -13.95
N GLU A 227 2.99 10.22 -13.43
CA GLU A 227 4.36 9.71 -13.53
C GLU A 227 4.50 8.31 -12.93
N PHE A 228 3.76 7.97 -11.85
CA PHE A 228 3.85 6.67 -11.16
C PHE A 228 3.18 5.53 -11.90
N VAL A 229 2.29 5.82 -12.82
CA VAL A 229 1.60 4.84 -13.67
C VAL A 229 2.07 4.90 -15.12
N SER A 230 3.04 5.77 -15.43
CA SER A 230 3.69 5.82 -16.74
C SER A 230 4.51 4.56 -17.00
N VAL A 231 4.59 4.13 -18.25
CA VAL A 231 5.38 2.96 -18.69
C VAL A 231 6.84 3.07 -18.25
N ASP A 232 7.39 4.27 -18.22
CA ASP A 232 8.80 4.53 -17.86
C ASP A 232 9.11 4.16 -16.39
N ASN A 233 8.09 4.04 -15.55
CA ASN A 233 8.24 3.66 -14.15
C ASN A 233 8.24 2.13 -13.92
N PHE A 234 8.15 1.36 -15.00
CA PHE A 234 8.16 -0.10 -14.95
C PHE A 234 9.30 -0.66 -15.78
N LYS A 235 10.03 -1.62 -15.20
CA LYS A 235 11.06 -2.35 -15.93
C LYS A 235 10.45 -3.24 -17.00
N SER A 236 11.18 -3.45 -18.09
CA SER A 236 10.83 -4.44 -19.09
C SER A 236 10.79 -5.86 -18.48
N TYR A 237 10.14 -6.78 -19.20
CA TYR A 237 10.08 -8.18 -18.77
C TYR A 237 11.49 -8.77 -18.61
N GLU A 238 12.39 -8.49 -19.54
CA GLU A 238 13.75 -8.98 -19.58
C GLU A 238 14.56 -8.43 -18.41
N GLU A 239 14.57 -7.11 -18.21
CA GLU A 239 15.28 -6.47 -17.10
C GLU A 239 14.80 -6.97 -15.74
N LEU A 240 13.48 -7.13 -15.58
CA LEU A 240 12.89 -7.63 -14.34
C LEU A 240 13.23 -9.11 -14.12
N SER A 241 13.28 -9.91 -15.21
CA SER A 241 13.68 -11.31 -15.16
C SER A 241 15.13 -11.48 -14.71
N GLU A 242 16.06 -10.72 -15.30
CA GLU A 242 17.47 -10.71 -14.91
C GLU A 242 17.65 -10.32 -13.44
N ARG A 243 16.97 -9.25 -13.01
CA ARG A 243 17.02 -8.79 -11.62
C ARG A 243 16.45 -9.83 -10.66
N PHE A 244 15.35 -10.48 -11.02
CA PHE A 244 14.73 -11.53 -10.25
C PHE A 244 15.67 -12.73 -10.06
N GLN A 245 16.28 -13.21 -11.13
CA GLN A 245 17.27 -14.29 -11.07
C GLN A 245 18.48 -13.92 -10.21
N LYS A 246 19.01 -12.72 -10.38
CA LYS A 246 20.13 -12.21 -9.59
C LYS A 246 19.81 -12.20 -8.10
N VAL A 247 18.61 -11.73 -7.71
CA VAL A 247 18.17 -11.68 -6.31
C VAL A 247 17.96 -13.08 -5.74
N LEU A 248 17.49 -14.03 -6.55
CA LEU A 248 17.34 -15.43 -6.13
C LEU A 248 18.65 -16.21 -6.07
N GLY A 249 19.72 -15.71 -6.66
CA GLY A 249 20.99 -16.45 -6.77
C GLY A 249 20.96 -17.57 -7.81
N VAL A 250 20.01 -17.54 -8.76
CA VAL A 250 19.87 -18.56 -9.81
C VAL A 250 20.57 -18.07 -11.08
N THR A 251 21.51 -18.83 -11.59
CA THR A 251 22.29 -18.50 -12.81
C THR A 251 21.70 -19.05 -14.10
N GLN A 252 20.51 -19.64 -14.08
CA GLN A 252 19.87 -20.23 -15.26
C GLN A 252 18.60 -19.46 -15.69
N THR A 253 18.51 -19.19 -16.98
CA THR A 253 17.35 -18.60 -17.65
C THR A 253 16.13 -19.53 -17.54
N PRO A 254 14.97 -19.06 -17.04
CA PRO A 254 13.72 -19.81 -17.15
C PRO A 254 13.30 -19.86 -18.62
N ARG A 255 12.99 -21.05 -19.15
CA ARG A 255 12.25 -21.17 -20.41
C ARG A 255 10.83 -20.64 -20.17
N PRO A 256 10.27 -19.81 -21.05
CA PRO A 256 8.89 -19.36 -20.93
C PRO A 256 7.97 -20.58 -21.12
N SER A 257 7.36 -21.02 -20.04
CA SER A 257 6.19 -21.89 -20.09
C SER A 257 4.99 -21.05 -20.51
N GLN A 258 4.32 -21.45 -21.59
CA GLN A 258 3.06 -20.87 -21.98
C GLN A 258 1.97 -21.23 -20.94
N VAL A 259 1.79 -20.38 -19.96
CA VAL A 259 0.66 -20.45 -19.04
C VAL A 259 -0.30 -19.36 -19.47
N THR A 260 -1.46 -19.74 -19.95
CA THR A 260 -2.58 -18.83 -20.17
C THR A 260 -3.07 -18.33 -18.82
N ILE A 261 -2.80 -17.06 -18.54
CA ILE A 261 -3.32 -16.39 -17.34
C ILE A 261 -4.77 -16.03 -17.63
N ASP A 262 -5.68 -16.71 -16.94
CA ASP A 262 -7.08 -16.32 -16.89
C ASP A 262 -7.18 -15.02 -16.09
N SER A 263 -7.64 -13.94 -16.74
CA SER A 263 -7.55 -12.57 -16.24
C SER A 263 -8.70 -12.19 -15.28
N ASN A 264 -9.32 -13.16 -14.63
CA ASN A 264 -10.49 -12.94 -13.78
C ASN A 264 -10.31 -13.43 -12.33
N GLU A 265 -9.23 -13.01 -11.67
CA GLU A 265 -9.20 -13.05 -10.21
C GLU A 265 -9.02 -11.64 -9.68
N GLU A 266 -10.14 -10.97 -9.45
CA GLU A 266 -10.23 -9.91 -8.45
C GLU A 266 -9.92 -10.55 -7.08
N SER A 267 -8.65 -10.67 -6.77
CA SER A 267 -8.26 -11.19 -5.46
C SER A 267 -8.49 -10.12 -4.41
N SER A 268 -9.57 -10.28 -3.67
CA SER A 268 -9.96 -9.52 -2.49
C SER A 268 -9.05 -9.75 -1.27
N ASP A 269 -7.78 -10.08 -1.45
CA ASP A 269 -6.92 -10.50 -0.34
C ASP A 269 -5.68 -9.65 -0.20
N ASP A 270 -5.86 -8.46 0.35
CA ASP A 270 -4.76 -7.68 0.91
C ASP A 270 -4.87 -7.55 2.45
N TYR A 271 -5.52 -8.52 3.08
CA TYR A 271 -5.35 -8.71 4.52
C TYR A 271 -4.06 -9.50 4.73
N GLU A 272 -3.09 -8.93 5.41
CA GLU A 272 -2.02 -9.68 6.03
C GLU A 272 -2.66 -10.61 7.06
N GLU A 273 -3.01 -11.82 6.62
CA GLU A 273 -3.45 -12.88 7.52
C GLU A 273 -2.27 -13.21 8.44
N VAL A 274 -2.42 -12.82 9.70
CA VAL A 274 -1.54 -13.27 10.78
C VAL A 274 -1.50 -14.80 10.74
N ILE A 275 -0.35 -15.37 10.40
CA ILE A 275 -0.12 -16.80 10.43
C ILE A 275 -0.31 -17.26 11.87
N GLN A 276 -1.51 -17.69 12.23
CA GLN A 276 -1.71 -18.56 13.38
C GLN A 276 -1.18 -19.95 12.99
N PRO A 277 -0.36 -20.58 13.81
CA PRO A 277 0.09 -21.95 13.55
C PRO A 277 -1.16 -22.85 13.57
N LYS A 278 -1.59 -23.32 12.39
CA LYS A 278 -2.66 -24.30 12.25
C LYS A 278 -2.22 -25.55 13.01
N SER A 279 -2.96 -25.85 14.07
CA SER A 279 -2.90 -27.14 14.75
C SER A 279 -3.12 -28.24 13.70
N LYS A 280 -2.27 -29.27 13.76
CA LYS A 280 -2.30 -30.45 12.90
C LYS A 280 -3.72 -30.96 12.71
N ARG A 281 -4.23 -30.90 11.50
CA ARG A 281 -5.48 -31.48 11.12
C ARG A 281 -5.31 -33.00 11.11
N VAL A 282 -5.72 -33.63 12.20
CA VAL A 282 -5.88 -35.09 12.27
C VAL A 282 -6.99 -35.44 11.31
N THR A 283 -6.68 -36.19 10.26
CA THR A 283 -7.64 -36.79 9.33
C THR A 283 -8.56 -37.71 10.11
N LYS A 284 -9.83 -37.29 10.30
CA LYS A 284 -10.88 -38.19 10.78
C LYS A 284 -11.32 -39.10 9.63
N PRO A 285 -11.47 -40.42 9.87
CA PRO A 285 -12.07 -41.31 8.91
C PRO A 285 -13.56 -40.98 8.74
N ALA A 286 -14.13 -41.34 7.57
CA ALA A 286 -15.49 -41.06 7.13
C ALA A 286 -16.54 -41.51 8.16
N PRO A 287 -17.64 -40.73 8.33
CA PRO A 287 -18.66 -41.04 9.31
C PRO A 287 -19.48 -42.26 8.86
N LYS A 288 -19.52 -43.30 9.73
CA LYS A 288 -20.58 -44.28 9.74
C LYS A 288 -21.85 -43.59 10.23
N LYS A 289 -22.97 -43.84 9.52
CA LYS A 289 -24.33 -43.52 9.97
C LYS A 289 -24.53 -44.04 11.38
N ILE A 290 -24.88 -43.16 12.29
CA ILE A 290 -25.48 -43.52 13.58
C ILE A 290 -26.79 -42.75 13.62
N GLU A 291 -27.84 -43.53 13.89
CA GLU A 291 -29.21 -43.12 14.06
C GLU A 291 -29.37 -42.20 15.29
N GLU A 292 -30.40 -41.41 15.24
CA GLU A 292 -30.84 -40.38 16.19
C GLU A 292 -30.98 -40.92 17.61
N ASP A 293 -30.41 -40.17 18.57
CA ASP A 293 -30.91 -40.07 19.95
C ASP A 293 -31.08 -38.60 20.31
N VAL A 294 -32.28 -38.09 20.01
CA VAL A 294 -32.67 -36.65 20.22
C VAL A 294 -33.33 -36.48 21.62
N ASP A 295 -33.30 -37.45 22.49
CA ASP A 295 -34.10 -37.42 23.72
C ASP A 295 -33.41 -36.97 25.02
N ASP A 296 -32.07 -36.79 25.02
CA ASP A 296 -31.38 -36.49 26.31
C ASP A 296 -31.18 -34.97 26.57
N GLU A 297 -31.16 -34.12 25.58
CA GLU A 297 -31.00 -32.66 25.79
C GLU A 297 -32.32 -31.96 26.21
N MET A 298 -33.46 -32.47 25.76
CA MET A 298 -34.78 -31.92 26.14
C MET A 298 -35.15 -32.29 27.61
N ALA A 299 -34.68 -33.41 28.13
CA ALA A 299 -34.90 -33.79 29.50
C ALA A 299 -34.13 -32.91 30.52
N PHE A 300 -32.96 -32.39 30.11
CA PHE A 300 -32.17 -31.48 30.95
C PHE A 300 -32.82 -30.10 31.07
N PHE A 301 -33.39 -29.58 29.98
CA PHE A 301 -34.06 -28.26 30.02
C PHE A 301 -35.38 -28.25 30.77
N ASN A 302 -36.13 -29.35 30.77
CA ASN A 302 -37.38 -29.47 31.51
C ASN A 302 -37.14 -29.55 33.04
N LYS A 303 -35.99 -30.04 33.47
CA LYS A 303 -35.64 -30.13 34.89
C LYS A 303 -35.19 -28.78 35.49
N LEU A 304 -34.72 -27.85 34.65
CA LEU A 304 -34.31 -26.48 35.04
C LEU A 304 -35.49 -25.48 35.09
N ALA A 305 -36.66 -25.84 34.62
CA ALA A 305 -37.86 -25.01 34.59
C ALA A 305 -38.81 -25.30 35.77
N GLU A 306 -38.51 -26.29 36.65
CA GLU A 306 -39.32 -26.69 37.81
C GLU A 306 -38.64 -26.36 39.16
N GLU A 307 -37.49 -25.64 39.20
CA GLU A 307 -36.94 -24.99 40.38
C GLU A 307 -37.05 -23.45 40.26
#